data_e3017222d71d5b400e8fe1a6c886126f
#
_entry.id   e3017222d71d5b400e8fe1a6c886126f
#
_cell.length_a   1.000
_cell.length_b   1.000
_cell.length_c   1.000
_cell.angle_alpha   90.00
_cell.angle_beta   90.00
_cell.angle_gamma   90.00
#
_symmetry.space_group_name_H-M   'P 1'
#
loop_
_entity.id
_entity.type
_entity.pdbx_description
1 polymer ?
#
loop_
_entity_poly.entity_id
_entity_poly.type
_entity_poly.pdbx_seq_one_letter_code
_entity_poly.pdbx_strand_id
1 'polypeptide(L)'
;MPPQPIKFIKPDAGISFTPESTIERPEVGAWIAQCIACYSWVETQTSRLFSMLLRLNVEAGIELYNELGGASLKESGLKILARSRLAPPDYAIIEALLKVIQSHQKIRDKIAHWYWGKSDQIEDGLILIDPKYILIHDARLMDMWTAGEQPTLKDYRYPIDKIYVYRVKDLQVDAKAFIDLAILVNKCHGLCNREGPALVELRVELSKDDRIAERLGPSSSAGRGSRPTPQESPP
;
A
#
# COMPACT_ATOMS: atom_id res chain seq x y z
N MET A 1 14.30 9.63 -0.23
CA MET A 1 14.83 8.34 -0.73
C MET A 1 14.06 7.25 -0.02
N PRO A 2 13.76 6.11 -0.62
CA PRO A 2 13.11 5.02 0.10
C PRO A 2 14.03 4.51 1.23
N PRO A 3 13.45 3.90 2.27
CA PRO A 3 14.21 3.30 3.36
C PRO A 3 15.27 2.35 2.83
N GLN A 4 16.49 2.45 3.35
CA GLN A 4 17.62 1.68 2.85
C GLN A 4 17.91 0.47 3.74
N PRO A 5 18.33 -0.68 3.18
CA PRO A 5 18.84 -1.78 3.95
C PRO A 5 20.05 -1.35 4.81
N ILE A 6 20.07 -1.78 6.08
CA ILE A 6 21.11 -1.40 7.04
C ILE A 6 22.53 -1.79 6.57
N LYS A 7 22.63 -2.85 5.77
CA LYS A 7 23.92 -3.31 5.19
C LYS A 7 24.63 -2.25 4.36
N PHE A 8 23.90 -1.30 3.79
CA PHE A 8 24.47 -0.18 3.00
C PHE A 8 24.80 1.05 3.86
N ILE A 9 24.33 1.09 5.11
CA ILE A 9 24.50 2.22 6.03
C ILE A 9 25.56 1.85 7.07
N LYS A 10 25.38 0.74 7.79
CA LYS A 10 26.23 0.27 8.86
C LYS A 10 26.12 -1.26 9.01
N PRO A 11 26.89 -2.05 8.24
CA PRO A 11 26.76 -3.51 8.22
C PRO A 11 27.09 -4.19 9.55
N ASP A 12 27.92 -3.55 10.39
CA ASP A 12 28.35 -4.08 11.69
C ASP A 12 27.56 -3.50 12.88
N ALA A 13 26.45 -2.80 12.62
CA ALA A 13 25.65 -2.20 13.67
C ALA A 13 25.12 -3.25 14.64
N GLY A 14 25.28 -2.99 15.92
CA GLY A 14 24.55 -3.70 16.98
C GLY A 14 23.08 -3.37 16.88
N ILE A 15 22.22 -4.39 16.90
CA ILE A 15 20.79 -4.26 16.64
C ILE A 15 20.03 -4.86 17.80
N SER A 16 19.01 -4.15 18.29
CA SER A 16 18.02 -4.68 19.23
C SER A 16 16.61 -4.43 18.75
N PHE A 17 15.74 -5.43 18.87
CA PHE A 17 14.31 -5.32 18.58
C PHE A 17 13.55 -5.41 19.89
N THR A 18 13.07 -4.28 20.38
CA THR A 18 12.29 -4.17 21.62
C THR A 18 11.11 -3.22 21.40
N PRO A 19 9.98 -3.44 22.09
CA PRO A 19 8.83 -2.52 22.02
C PRO A 19 9.19 -1.08 22.40
N GLU A 20 10.19 -0.90 23.29
CA GLU A 20 10.64 0.38 23.77
C GLU A 20 11.41 1.20 22.71
N SER A 21 11.85 0.57 21.62
CA SER A 21 12.63 1.25 20.58
C SER A 21 11.95 2.51 20.04
N THR A 22 10.62 2.48 19.88
CA THR A 22 9.84 3.65 19.43
C THR A 22 9.70 4.73 20.50
N ILE A 23 9.71 4.35 21.78
CA ILE A 23 9.66 5.28 22.91
C ILE A 23 10.98 6.01 23.08
N GLU A 24 12.10 5.32 22.87
CA GLU A 24 13.43 5.89 22.96
C GLU A 24 13.78 6.81 21.77
N ARG A 25 13.01 6.75 20.70
CA ARG A 25 13.09 7.62 19.52
C ARG A 25 11.73 8.30 19.27
N PRO A 26 11.28 9.20 20.17
CA PRO A 26 9.90 9.70 20.19
C PRO A 26 9.52 10.45 18.92
N GLU A 27 10.45 11.14 18.26
CA GLU A 27 10.17 11.82 17.00
C GLU A 27 9.82 10.82 15.87
N VAL A 28 10.61 9.75 15.73
CA VAL A 28 10.33 8.69 14.74
C VAL A 28 9.04 7.98 15.10
N GLY A 29 8.84 7.66 16.39
CA GLY A 29 7.61 7.05 16.91
C GLY A 29 6.34 7.87 16.60
N ALA A 30 6.43 9.19 16.75
CA ALA A 30 5.33 10.11 16.41
C ALA A 30 4.99 10.05 14.92
N TRP A 31 5.99 9.98 14.03
CA TRP A 31 5.76 9.87 12.60
C TRP A 31 5.23 8.50 12.18
N ILE A 32 5.59 7.42 12.88
CA ILE A 32 4.98 6.09 12.69
C ILE A 32 3.46 6.19 12.96
N ALA A 33 3.08 6.77 14.11
CA ALA A 33 1.67 6.97 14.45
C ALA A 33 0.95 7.86 13.43
N GLN A 34 1.61 8.92 12.97
CA GLN A 34 1.07 9.81 11.93
C GLN A 34 0.83 9.08 10.60
N CYS A 35 1.75 8.23 10.16
CA CYS A 35 1.55 7.40 8.95
C CYS A 35 0.30 6.51 9.07
N ILE A 36 0.12 5.86 10.22
CA ILE A 36 -1.05 5.00 10.48
C ILE A 36 -2.34 5.84 10.42
N ALA A 37 -2.35 7.01 11.09
CA ALA A 37 -3.50 7.91 11.07
C ALA A 37 -3.83 8.43 9.67
N CYS A 38 -2.82 8.82 8.87
CA CYS A 38 -3.01 9.27 7.49
C CYS A 38 -3.58 8.15 6.61
N TYR A 39 -3.13 6.90 6.79
CA TYR A 39 -3.67 5.79 6.02
C TYR A 39 -5.12 5.44 6.43
N SER A 40 -5.49 5.58 7.70
CA SER A 40 -6.88 5.42 8.15
C SER A 40 -7.82 6.38 7.42
N TRP A 41 -7.33 7.56 7.00
CA TRP A 41 -8.10 8.47 6.17
C TRP A 41 -8.31 7.90 4.75
N VAL A 42 -7.31 7.24 4.16
CA VAL A 42 -7.46 6.51 2.88
C VAL A 42 -8.57 5.45 3.01
N GLU A 43 -8.55 4.66 4.08
CA GLU A 43 -9.58 3.64 4.35
C GLU A 43 -10.98 4.25 4.48
N THR A 44 -11.09 5.39 5.18
CA THR A 44 -12.34 6.14 5.31
C THR A 44 -12.86 6.62 3.96
N GLN A 45 -12.01 7.19 3.09
CA GLN A 45 -12.46 7.63 1.76
C GLN A 45 -12.84 6.42 0.88
N THR A 46 -12.13 5.31 1.01
CA THR A 46 -12.41 4.07 0.26
C THR A 46 -13.74 3.44 0.68
N SER A 47 -14.07 3.42 1.98
CA SER A 47 -15.36 2.93 2.46
C SER A 47 -16.53 3.81 2.01
N ARG A 48 -16.33 5.12 1.91
CA ARG A 48 -17.31 6.05 1.32
C ARG A 48 -17.52 5.77 -0.16
N LEU A 49 -16.44 5.55 -0.93
CA LEU A 49 -16.55 5.17 -2.35
C LEU A 49 -17.36 3.89 -2.51
N PHE A 50 -17.14 2.90 -1.67
CA PHE A 50 -17.89 1.65 -1.65
C PHE A 50 -19.39 1.90 -1.39
N SER A 51 -19.72 2.71 -0.39
CA SER A 51 -21.11 3.11 -0.07
C SER A 51 -21.80 3.78 -1.25
N MET A 52 -21.11 4.71 -1.93
CA MET A 52 -21.65 5.42 -3.10
C MET A 52 -21.91 4.48 -4.28
N LEU A 53 -21.00 3.54 -4.54
CA LEU A 53 -21.19 2.52 -5.58
C LEU A 53 -22.36 1.57 -5.27
N LEU A 54 -22.59 1.26 -4.00
CA LEU A 54 -23.76 0.48 -3.56
C LEU A 54 -25.08 1.24 -3.69
N ARG A 55 -25.05 2.58 -3.71
CA ARG A 55 -26.24 3.46 -3.64
C ARG A 55 -27.06 3.25 -2.36
N LEU A 56 -26.39 2.89 -1.27
CA LEU A 56 -26.97 2.85 0.07
C LEU A 56 -26.77 4.21 0.76
N ASN A 57 -27.44 4.39 1.92
CA ASN A 57 -27.04 5.47 2.80
C ASN A 57 -25.58 5.26 3.22
N VAL A 58 -24.87 6.35 3.53
CA VAL A 58 -23.41 6.31 3.77
C VAL A 58 -23.07 5.42 4.97
N GLU A 59 -23.89 5.47 6.02
CA GLU A 59 -23.68 4.71 7.25
C GLU A 59 -23.75 3.21 7.01
N ALA A 60 -24.86 2.70 6.45
CA ALA A 60 -25.00 1.27 6.13
C ALA A 60 -23.94 0.77 5.15
N GLY A 61 -23.53 1.60 4.19
CA GLY A 61 -22.47 1.23 3.25
C GLY A 61 -21.09 1.13 3.92
N ILE A 62 -20.77 2.01 4.88
CA ILE A 62 -19.54 1.96 5.67
C ILE A 62 -19.56 0.74 6.59
N GLU A 63 -20.67 0.49 7.28
CA GLU A 63 -20.81 -0.70 8.14
C GLU A 63 -20.57 -1.99 7.34
N LEU A 64 -21.24 -2.13 6.19
CA LEU A 64 -21.05 -3.29 5.32
C LEU A 64 -19.60 -3.43 4.85
N TYR A 65 -18.95 -2.31 4.48
CA TYR A 65 -17.54 -2.32 4.10
C TYR A 65 -16.63 -2.81 5.23
N ASN A 66 -16.93 -2.44 6.47
CA ASN A 66 -16.14 -2.85 7.63
C ASN A 66 -16.34 -4.33 7.97
N GLU A 67 -17.54 -4.87 7.72
CA GLU A 67 -17.84 -6.30 7.89
C GLU A 67 -17.13 -7.18 6.84
N LEU A 68 -16.72 -6.62 5.68
CA LEU A 68 -15.92 -7.34 4.71
C LEU A 68 -14.55 -7.67 5.32
N GLY A 69 -14.29 -8.93 5.57
CA GLY A 69 -13.03 -9.42 6.13
C GLY A 69 -11.86 -9.27 5.15
N GLY A 70 -10.84 -8.50 5.57
CA GLY A 70 -9.58 -8.40 4.85
C GLY A 70 -9.60 -7.58 3.55
N ALA A 71 -8.42 -7.09 3.18
CA ALA A 71 -8.22 -6.18 2.04
C ALA A 71 -8.65 -6.77 0.69
N SER A 72 -8.45 -8.06 0.49
CA SER A 72 -8.79 -8.73 -0.79
C SER A 72 -10.30 -8.76 -1.05
N LEU A 73 -11.13 -9.00 -0.03
CA LEU A 73 -12.59 -8.98 -0.18
C LEU A 73 -13.09 -7.55 -0.41
N LYS A 74 -12.55 -6.56 0.30
CA LYS A 74 -12.85 -5.15 0.11
C LYS A 74 -12.54 -4.69 -1.32
N GLU A 75 -11.35 -5.03 -1.81
CA GLU A 75 -10.93 -4.74 -3.20
C GLU A 75 -11.84 -5.42 -4.22
N SER A 76 -12.11 -6.71 -4.05
CA SER A 76 -12.98 -7.47 -4.95
C SER A 76 -14.39 -6.90 -4.98
N GLY A 77 -14.95 -6.54 -3.83
CA GLY A 77 -16.26 -5.91 -3.72
C GLY A 77 -16.31 -4.58 -4.47
N LEU A 78 -15.30 -3.71 -4.29
CA LEU A 78 -15.19 -2.45 -5.01
C LEU A 78 -15.09 -2.66 -6.53
N LYS A 79 -14.29 -3.62 -7.00
CA LYS A 79 -14.17 -3.94 -8.44
C LYS A 79 -15.50 -4.40 -9.05
N ILE A 80 -16.21 -5.30 -8.37
CA ILE A 80 -17.51 -5.82 -8.83
C ILE A 80 -18.51 -4.66 -8.93
N LEU A 81 -18.62 -3.84 -7.88
CA LEU A 81 -19.53 -2.71 -7.84
C LEU A 81 -19.20 -1.67 -8.91
N ALA A 82 -17.95 -1.26 -9.01
CA ALA A 82 -17.51 -0.29 -10.00
C ALA A 82 -17.78 -0.79 -11.43
N ARG A 83 -17.49 -2.05 -11.72
CA ARG A 83 -17.76 -2.67 -13.03
C ARG A 83 -19.24 -2.73 -13.37
N SER A 84 -20.11 -2.95 -12.39
CA SER A 84 -21.56 -3.03 -12.60
C SER A 84 -22.26 -1.68 -12.68
N ARG A 85 -21.66 -0.62 -12.13
CA ARG A 85 -22.30 0.67 -11.92
C ARG A 85 -21.76 1.80 -12.79
N LEU A 86 -20.51 1.71 -13.19
CA LEU A 86 -19.80 2.79 -13.89
C LEU A 86 -19.66 2.47 -15.39
N ALA A 87 -19.56 3.52 -16.20
CA ALA A 87 -19.17 3.39 -17.59
C ALA A 87 -17.74 2.83 -17.71
N PRO A 88 -17.39 2.13 -18.82
CA PRO A 88 -16.07 1.52 -18.97
C PRO A 88 -14.87 2.44 -18.69
N PRO A 89 -14.83 3.72 -19.13
CA PRO A 89 -13.71 4.61 -18.80
C PRO A 89 -13.62 4.94 -17.31
N ASP A 90 -14.75 5.08 -16.60
CA ASP A 90 -14.77 5.35 -15.17
C ASP A 90 -14.33 4.12 -14.37
N TYR A 91 -14.80 2.95 -14.78
CA TYR A 91 -14.34 1.68 -14.21
C TYR A 91 -12.83 1.51 -14.33
N ALA A 92 -12.24 1.83 -15.50
CA ALA A 92 -10.79 1.76 -15.68
C ALA A 92 -10.02 2.66 -14.70
N ILE A 93 -10.53 3.88 -14.44
CA ILE A 93 -9.94 4.80 -13.45
C ILE A 93 -10.02 4.20 -12.04
N ILE A 94 -11.17 3.63 -11.65
CA ILE A 94 -11.32 2.98 -10.33
C ILE A 94 -10.40 1.76 -10.23
N GLU A 95 -10.28 0.94 -11.27
CA GLU A 95 -9.37 -0.20 -11.25
C GLU A 95 -7.90 0.24 -11.10
N ALA A 96 -7.48 1.31 -11.76
CA ALA A 96 -6.17 1.91 -11.59
C ALA A 96 -5.98 2.44 -10.15
N LEU A 97 -6.97 3.14 -9.60
CA LEU A 97 -6.97 3.64 -8.22
C LEU A 97 -6.78 2.50 -7.21
N LEU A 98 -7.48 1.38 -7.36
CA LEU A 98 -7.36 0.23 -6.45
C LEU A 98 -5.94 -0.35 -6.44
N LYS A 99 -5.25 -0.38 -7.59
CA LYS A 99 -3.84 -0.77 -7.66
C LYS A 99 -2.92 0.23 -6.93
N VAL A 100 -3.25 1.53 -6.97
CA VAL A 100 -2.53 2.55 -6.19
C VAL A 100 -2.74 2.33 -4.70
N ILE A 101 -3.98 2.14 -4.25
CA ILE A 101 -4.32 1.86 -2.85
C ILE A 101 -3.54 0.62 -2.37
N GLN A 102 -3.55 -0.47 -3.14
CA GLN A 102 -2.86 -1.72 -2.79
C GLN A 102 -1.35 -1.52 -2.62
N SER A 103 -0.71 -0.70 -3.46
CA SER A 103 0.72 -0.41 -3.32
C SER A 103 1.04 0.34 -2.02
N HIS A 104 0.22 1.30 -1.63
CA HIS A 104 0.38 2.06 -0.38
C HIS A 104 0.00 1.25 0.86
N GLN A 105 -0.98 0.35 0.75
CA GLN A 105 -1.32 -0.58 1.81
C GLN A 105 -0.13 -1.44 2.22
N LYS A 106 0.66 -1.93 1.26
CA LYS A 106 1.88 -2.70 1.55
C LYS A 106 2.91 -1.90 2.37
N ILE A 107 2.99 -0.57 2.16
CA ILE A 107 3.86 0.32 2.94
C ILE A 107 3.30 0.45 4.36
N ARG A 108 2.01 0.74 4.48
CA ARG A 108 1.32 0.85 5.78
C ARG A 108 1.43 -0.44 6.58
N ASP A 109 1.25 -1.61 5.95
CA ASP A 109 1.32 -2.91 6.62
C ASP A 109 2.72 -3.18 7.16
N LYS A 110 3.77 -2.77 6.45
CA LYS A 110 5.14 -2.80 6.99
C LYS A 110 5.26 -1.91 8.23
N ILE A 111 4.83 -0.64 8.12
CA ILE A 111 4.94 0.32 9.23
C ILE A 111 4.16 -0.15 10.47
N ALA A 112 3.00 -0.77 10.29
CA ALA A 112 2.12 -1.18 11.38
C ALA A 112 2.43 -2.55 11.98
N HIS A 113 3.00 -3.48 11.22
CA HIS A 113 3.07 -4.89 11.62
C HIS A 113 4.48 -5.47 11.66
N TRP A 114 5.49 -4.77 11.12
CA TRP A 114 6.86 -5.22 11.21
C TRP A 114 7.46 -4.81 12.55
N TYR A 115 8.51 -5.51 12.99
CA TYR A 115 9.18 -5.22 14.24
C TYR A 115 10.10 -4.02 14.11
N TRP A 116 9.83 -3.02 14.95
CA TRP A 116 10.69 -1.88 15.14
C TRP A 116 11.82 -2.21 16.10
N GLY A 117 13.00 -1.73 15.79
CA GLY A 117 14.17 -1.88 16.61
C GLY A 117 15.05 -0.63 16.54
N LYS A 118 16.14 -0.65 17.27
CA LYS A 118 17.13 0.42 17.32
C LYS A 118 18.54 -0.10 17.15
N SER A 119 19.43 0.82 16.84
CA SER A 119 20.87 0.65 16.93
C SER A 119 21.47 1.93 17.53
N ASP A 120 22.39 1.78 18.49
CA ASP A 120 23.09 2.92 19.08
C ASP A 120 24.03 3.59 18.07
N GLN A 121 24.33 2.93 16.97
CA GLN A 121 25.15 3.44 15.88
C GLN A 121 24.35 4.17 14.78
N ILE A 122 22.99 4.21 14.92
CA ILE A 122 22.06 4.90 14.04
C ILE A 122 21.13 5.75 14.91
N GLU A 123 21.57 6.95 15.24
CA GLU A 123 20.86 7.82 16.19
C GLU A 123 19.64 8.52 15.56
N ASP A 124 19.66 8.74 14.24
CA ASP A 124 18.68 9.51 13.47
C ASP A 124 17.53 8.67 12.91
N GLY A 125 17.40 7.41 13.34
CA GLY A 125 16.39 6.51 12.81
C GLY A 125 16.06 5.32 13.68
N LEU A 126 15.06 4.57 13.24
CA LEU A 126 14.73 3.24 13.74
C LEU A 126 14.96 2.21 12.63
N ILE A 127 15.14 0.97 13.04
CA ILE A 127 15.28 -0.17 12.14
C ILE A 127 13.98 -0.96 12.09
N LEU A 128 13.70 -1.56 10.95
CA LEU A 128 12.46 -2.29 10.69
C LEU A 128 12.76 -3.63 10.02
N ILE A 129 12.19 -4.71 10.54
CA ILE A 129 12.34 -6.07 10.00
C ILE A 129 10.98 -6.78 9.91
N ASP A 130 10.79 -7.56 8.85
CA ASP A 130 9.64 -8.45 8.74
C ASP A 130 9.72 -9.54 9.84
N PRO A 131 8.66 -9.70 10.66
CA PRO A 131 8.61 -10.67 11.76
C PRO A 131 9.05 -12.10 11.39
N LYS A 132 8.77 -12.52 10.16
CA LYS A 132 9.15 -13.86 9.69
C LYS A 132 10.66 -14.12 9.75
N TYR A 133 11.49 -13.07 9.53
CA TYR A 133 12.94 -13.26 9.58
C TYR A 133 13.48 -13.38 11.02
N ILE A 134 12.80 -12.76 11.99
CA ILE A 134 13.09 -12.98 13.41
C ILE A 134 12.73 -14.42 13.79
N LEU A 135 11.52 -14.86 13.44
CA LEU A 135 11.06 -16.22 13.75
C LEU A 135 11.94 -17.31 13.11
N ILE A 136 12.38 -17.12 11.85
CA ILE A 136 13.30 -18.04 11.18
C ILE A 136 14.66 -18.05 11.88
N HIS A 137 15.16 -16.89 12.28
CA HIS A 137 16.42 -16.78 12.99
C HIS A 137 16.37 -17.47 14.35
N ASP A 138 15.32 -17.24 15.13
CA ASP A 138 15.13 -17.81 16.45
C ASP A 138 14.94 -19.35 16.37
N ALA A 139 14.16 -19.83 15.40
CA ALA A 139 14.00 -21.26 15.15
C ALA A 139 15.35 -21.94 14.85
N ARG A 140 16.18 -21.31 14.00
CA ARG A 140 17.52 -21.82 13.70
C ARG A 140 18.41 -21.93 14.96
N LEU A 141 18.39 -20.92 15.84
CA LEU A 141 19.14 -20.97 17.09
C LEU A 141 18.63 -22.09 18.00
N MET A 142 17.31 -22.28 18.09
CA MET A 142 16.71 -23.35 18.86
C MET A 142 17.11 -24.76 18.33
N ASP A 143 17.13 -24.92 16.99
CA ASP A 143 17.57 -26.16 16.35
C ASP A 143 19.03 -26.47 16.70
N MET A 144 19.94 -25.48 16.65
CA MET A 144 21.35 -25.65 17.05
C MET A 144 21.47 -26.07 18.51
N TRP A 145 20.76 -25.44 19.44
CA TRP A 145 20.77 -25.81 20.85
C TRP A 145 20.23 -27.23 21.08
N THR A 146 19.16 -27.58 20.36
CA THR A 146 18.56 -28.94 20.48
C THR A 146 19.51 -30.01 19.95
N ALA A 147 20.31 -29.69 18.93
CA ALA A 147 21.36 -30.57 18.42
C ALA A 147 22.62 -30.63 19.32
N GLY A 148 22.65 -29.85 20.41
CA GLY A 148 23.82 -29.76 21.29
C GLY A 148 24.96 -28.87 20.73
N GLU A 149 24.68 -28.14 19.67
CA GLU A 149 25.62 -27.16 19.09
C GLU A 149 25.59 -25.85 19.89
N GLN A 150 26.78 -25.27 20.08
CA GLN A 150 26.86 -23.90 20.68
C GLN A 150 26.89 -22.84 19.59
N PRO A 151 25.84 -22.00 19.48
CA PRO A 151 25.82 -20.89 18.52
C PRO A 151 27.01 -19.96 18.74
N THR A 152 27.63 -19.53 17.65
CA THR A 152 28.70 -18.51 17.66
C THR A 152 28.08 -17.09 17.59
N LEU A 153 28.90 -16.07 17.88
CA LEU A 153 28.45 -14.67 17.74
C LEU A 153 27.89 -14.34 16.34
N LYS A 154 28.30 -15.06 15.31
CA LYS A 154 27.78 -14.87 13.95
C LYS A 154 26.35 -15.43 13.82
N ASP A 155 26.04 -16.49 14.54
CA ASP A 155 24.73 -17.12 14.49
C ASP A 155 23.65 -16.27 15.16
N TYR A 156 24.00 -15.41 16.11
CA TYR A 156 23.11 -14.43 16.73
C TYR A 156 22.82 -13.18 15.88
N ARG A 157 23.45 -13.06 14.71
CA ARG A 157 23.21 -11.89 13.85
C ARG A 157 22.00 -12.09 12.98
N TYR A 158 21.09 -11.12 13.01
CA TYR A 158 19.96 -11.06 12.10
C TYR A 158 20.40 -10.85 10.64
N PRO A 159 19.58 -11.25 9.65
CA PRO A 159 19.90 -11.07 8.23
C PRO A 159 19.87 -9.58 7.86
N ILE A 160 21.02 -8.91 7.84
CA ILE A 160 21.19 -7.47 7.63
C ILE A 160 20.68 -6.96 6.29
N ASP A 161 20.51 -7.83 5.29
CA ASP A 161 19.92 -7.50 3.99
C ASP A 161 18.39 -7.38 4.06
N LYS A 162 17.75 -7.81 5.15
CA LYS A 162 16.31 -7.78 5.41
C LYS A 162 15.90 -6.72 6.43
N ILE A 163 16.86 -5.96 6.92
CA ILE A 163 16.64 -4.90 7.91
C ILE A 163 16.76 -3.55 7.21
N TYR A 164 15.75 -2.69 7.41
CA TYR A 164 15.66 -1.38 6.78
C TYR A 164 15.78 -0.29 7.83
N VAL A 165 16.47 0.80 7.49
CA VAL A 165 16.56 1.99 8.32
C VAL A 165 15.50 2.99 7.86
N TYR A 166 14.64 3.41 8.78
CA TYR A 166 13.63 4.44 8.62
C TYR A 166 14.00 5.68 9.40
N ARG A 167 14.03 6.81 8.73
CA ARG A 167 14.25 8.13 9.32
C ARG A 167 12.96 8.93 9.31
N VAL A 168 12.90 9.98 10.09
CA VAL A 168 11.77 10.93 10.12
C VAL A 168 11.35 11.35 8.70
N LYS A 169 12.31 11.73 7.85
CA LYS A 169 12.03 12.16 6.49
C LYS A 169 11.38 11.07 5.60
N ASP A 170 11.71 9.81 5.83
CA ASP A 170 11.13 8.69 5.07
C ASP A 170 9.66 8.54 5.43
N LEU A 171 9.35 8.60 6.74
CA LEU A 171 7.97 8.55 7.26
C LEU A 171 7.16 9.79 6.86
N GLN A 172 7.78 10.98 6.81
CA GLN A 172 7.13 12.20 6.31
C GLN A 172 6.69 12.06 4.85
N VAL A 173 7.54 11.45 4.01
CA VAL A 173 7.21 11.16 2.61
C VAL A 173 6.04 10.19 2.53
N ASP A 174 6.06 9.10 3.32
CA ASP A 174 4.98 8.11 3.34
C ASP A 174 3.67 8.72 3.86
N ALA A 175 3.70 9.50 4.95
CA ALA A 175 2.52 10.18 5.48
C ALA A 175 1.91 11.14 4.45
N LYS A 176 2.74 11.93 3.76
CA LYS A 176 2.28 12.81 2.68
C LYS A 176 1.66 12.01 1.54
N ALA A 177 2.28 10.91 1.12
CA ALA A 177 1.75 10.06 0.06
C ALA A 177 0.38 9.47 0.44
N PHE A 178 0.15 9.12 1.70
CA PHE A 178 -1.15 8.66 2.18
C PHE A 178 -2.21 9.78 2.16
N ILE A 179 -1.85 11.01 2.55
CA ILE A 179 -2.75 12.17 2.44
C ILE A 179 -3.12 12.42 0.97
N ASP A 180 -2.13 12.48 0.09
CA ASP A 180 -2.34 12.71 -1.34
C ASP A 180 -3.19 11.59 -1.97
N LEU A 181 -3.05 10.35 -1.50
CA LEU A 181 -3.90 9.24 -1.91
C LEU A 181 -5.34 9.39 -1.41
N ALA A 182 -5.54 9.77 -0.15
CA ALA A 182 -6.89 10.00 0.39
C ALA A 182 -7.64 11.09 -0.39
N ILE A 183 -6.93 12.16 -0.79
CA ILE A 183 -7.47 13.22 -1.64
C ILE A 183 -7.84 12.66 -3.02
N LEU A 184 -7.00 11.81 -3.61
CA LEU A 184 -7.28 11.17 -4.90
C LEU A 184 -8.52 10.28 -4.83
N VAL A 185 -8.65 9.44 -3.78
CA VAL A 185 -9.85 8.61 -3.55
C VAL A 185 -11.08 9.48 -3.43
N ASN A 186 -11.01 10.58 -2.67
CA ASN A 186 -12.12 11.52 -2.52
C ASN A 186 -12.53 12.16 -3.85
N LYS A 187 -11.57 12.53 -4.71
CA LYS A 187 -11.87 13.02 -6.07
C LYS A 187 -12.63 11.98 -6.90
N CYS A 188 -12.27 10.70 -6.79
CA CYS A 188 -12.92 9.60 -7.50
C CYS A 188 -14.38 9.39 -7.07
N HIS A 189 -14.83 9.90 -5.91
CA HIS A 189 -16.25 9.94 -5.54
C HIS A 189 -17.08 10.67 -6.58
N GLY A 190 -16.51 11.67 -7.26
CA GLY A 190 -17.18 12.40 -8.32
C GLY A 190 -17.58 11.56 -9.52
N LEU A 191 -16.93 10.40 -9.77
CA LEU A 191 -17.31 9.46 -10.82
C LEU A 191 -18.68 8.80 -10.54
N CYS A 192 -19.12 8.78 -9.28
CA CYS A 192 -20.40 8.22 -8.87
C CYS A 192 -21.55 9.26 -8.92
N ASN A 193 -21.23 10.57 -8.84
CA ASN A 193 -22.21 11.61 -8.56
C ASN A 193 -22.28 12.73 -9.62
N ARG A 194 -21.31 12.81 -10.53
CA ARG A 194 -21.29 13.84 -11.58
C ARG A 194 -21.84 13.29 -12.89
N GLU A 195 -22.40 14.19 -13.66
CA GLU A 195 -22.95 13.91 -14.99
C GLU A 195 -22.53 14.99 -16.00
N GLY A 196 -22.72 14.73 -17.28
CA GLY A 196 -22.49 15.69 -18.35
C GLY A 196 -21.05 16.22 -18.42
N PRO A 197 -20.84 17.52 -18.73
CA PRO A 197 -19.51 18.10 -18.92
C PRO A 197 -18.61 17.98 -17.68
N ALA A 198 -19.16 18.13 -16.47
CA ALA A 198 -18.40 18.03 -15.22
C ALA A 198 -17.81 16.64 -14.98
N LEU A 199 -18.46 15.58 -15.47
CA LEU A 199 -17.91 14.20 -15.43
C LEU A 199 -16.77 14.06 -16.44
N VAL A 200 -16.89 14.64 -17.63
CA VAL A 200 -15.85 14.60 -18.66
C VAL A 200 -14.58 15.31 -18.17
N GLU A 201 -14.72 16.50 -17.59
CA GLU A 201 -13.61 17.24 -17.00
C GLU A 201 -12.91 16.44 -15.89
N LEU A 202 -13.68 15.83 -14.98
CA LEU A 202 -13.15 14.99 -13.92
C LEU A 202 -12.37 13.78 -14.46
N ARG A 203 -12.87 13.11 -15.51
CA ARG A 203 -12.15 12.00 -16.17
C ARG A 203 -10.81 12.45 -16.70
N VAL A 204 -10.76 13.60 -17.36
CA VAL A 204 -9.53 14.19 -17.89
C VAL A 204 -8.55 14.51 -16.76
N GLU A 205 -9.04 15.12 -15.67
CA GLU A 205 -8.23 15.44 -14.50
C GLU A 205 -7.63 14.16 -13.87
N LEU A 206 -8.46 13.16 -13.60
CA LEU A 206 -8.03 11.90 -12.98
C LEU A 206 -7.06 11.12 -13.87
N SER A 207 -7.28 11.12 -15.20
CA SER A 207 -6.40 10.43 -16.14
C SER A 207 -5.03 11.09 -16.30
N LYS A 208 -4.88 12.34 -15.87
CA LYS A 208 -3.60 13.08 -15.84
C LYS A 208 -2.84 12.91 -14.52
N ASP A 209 -3.46 12.34 -13.49
CA ASP A 209 -2.72 12.01 -12.26
C ASP A 209 -1.73 10.89 -12.57
N ASP A 210 -0.44 11.14 -12.35
CA ASP A 210 0.65 10.23 -12.74
C ASP A 210 0.44 8.81 -12.21
N ARG A 211 -0.09 8.68 -10.98
CA ARG A 211 -0.37 7.39 -10.32
C ARG A 211 -1.44 6.59 -11.04
N ILE A 212 -2.46 7.27 -11.58
CA ILE A 212 -3.53 6.66 -12.39
C ILE A 212 -3.01 6.37 -13.79
N ALA A 213 -2.35 7.35 -14.42
CA ALA A 213 -1.84 7.25 -15.79
C ALA A 213 -0.90 6.04 -15.97
N GLU A 214 0.05 5.84 -15.05
CA GLU A 214 0.95 4.67 -15.06
C GLU A 214 0.22 3.33 -15.06
N ARG A 215 -0.98 3.27 -14.49
CA ARG A 215 -1.75 2.03 -14.32
C ARG A 215 -2.81 1.82 -15.39
N LEU A 216 -3.22 2.88 -16.06
CA LEU A 216 -4.09 2.80 -17.24
C LEU A 216 -3.35 2.20 -18.45
N GLY A 217 -2.01 2.30 -18.48
CA GLY A 217 -1.18 1.92 -19.62
C GLY A 217 -1.29 2.91 -20.78
N PRO A 218 -0.46 2.78 -21.82
CA PRO A 218 -0.59 3.60 -23.01
C PRO A 218 -1.99 3.36 -23.60
N SER A 219 -2.76 4.44 -23.77
CA SER A 219 -4.10 4.41 -24.36
C SER A 219 -4.02 3.63 -25.68
N SER A 220 -4.74 2.51 -25.76
CA SER A 220 -4.95 1.75 -26.99
C SER A 220 -5.87 2.54 -27.95
N SER A 221 -5.45 3.74 -28.31
CA SER A 221 -6.06 4.58 -29.35
C SER A 221 -5.57 4.20 -30.75
N ALA A 222 -5.10 2.98 -30.94
CA ALA A 222 -4.86 2.42 -32.27
C ALA A 222 -6.09 1.56 -32.62
N GLY A 223 -6.90 2.10 -33.53
CA GLY A 223 -8.12 1.50 -34.03
C GLY A 223 -8.03 0.00 -34.30
N ARG A 224 -9.00 -0.74 -33.80
CA ARG A 224 -9.33 -2.04 -34.39
C ARG A 224 -9.72 -1.78 -35.85
N GLY A 225 -8.72 -1.91 -36.71
CA GLY A 225 -8.97 -2.05 -38.14
C GLY A 225 -9.98 -3.17 -38.32
N SER A 226 -11.13 -2.83 -38.89
CA SER A 226 -12.14 -3.75 -39.37
C SER A 226 -11.48 -4.90 -40.08
N ARG A 227 -11.57 -6.13 -39.59
CA ARG A 227 -11.23 -7.34 -40.32
C ARG A 227 -12.09 -7.34 -41.60
N PRO A 228 -11.50 -7.49 -42.77
CA PRO A 228 -12.28 -7.70 -43.98
C PRO A 228 -13.06 -9.01 -43.84
N THR A 229 -14.34 -8.93 -44.12
CA THR A 229 -15.26 -10.08 -44.23
C THR A 229 -14.71 -11.04 -45.32
N PRO A 230 -14.68 -12.36 -45.10
CA PRO A 230 -14.35 -13.30 -46.18
C PRO A 230 -15.44 -13.21 -47.26
N GLN A 231 -15.02 -12.95 -48.49
CA GLN A 231 -15.86 -13.10 -49.67
C GLN A 231 -16.21 -14.58 -49.81
N GLU A 232 -17.51 -14.87 -49.73
CA GLU A 232 -18.07 -16.16 -50.19
C GLU A 232 -17.86 -16.26 -51.72
N SER A 233 -17.23 -17.33 -52.15
CA SER A 233 -17.15 -17.72 -53.55
C SER A 233 -18.51 -18.30 -53.99
N PRO A 234 -19.06 -17.90 -55.15
CA PRO A 234 -20.29 -18.48 -55.66
C PRO A 234 -20.05 -19.87 -56.27
N PRO A 235 -21.15 -20.66 -56.47
CA PRO A 235 -21.16 -22.08 -56.79
C PRO A 235 -20.59 -22.41 -58.17
#